data_a862a3f331b94bbddaefdbce5fc7091e
#
_entry.id   a862a3f331b94bbddaefdbce5fc7091e
#
_cell.length_a   1.000
_cell.length_b   1.000
_cell.length_c   1.000
_cell.angle_alpha   90.00
_cell.angle_beta   90.00
_cell.angle_gamma   90.00
#
_symmetry.space_group_name_H-M   'P 1'
#
loop_
_entity.id
_entity.type
_entity.pdbx_description
1 polymer ?
#
loop_
_entity_poly.entity_id
_entity_poly.type
_entity_poly.pdbx_seq_one_letter_code
_entity_poly.pdbx_strand_id
1 'polypeptide(L)'
;MDRLKGHKDFVAVLKKHQKFSSRDIVLHYSIYRQPEPGSPRKGIKSSPVTGCRDIDIRLGLAVSKSVGNAVMRNTVKRRLRVLAKKYEGYLTDLPSAGTLCIDIVVRAKPSAAYASFDALDSQMEKIYAGLREKSAEYPADKPAA
;
A
#
# COMPACT_ATOMS: atom_id res chain seq x y z
N MET A 1 -8.40 -5.20 3.76
CA MET A 1 -7.02 -4.93 3.30
C MET A 1 -6.11 -6.01 3.83
N ASP A 2 -5.44 -6.72 2.93
CA ASP A 2 -4.58 -7.82 3.30
C ASP A 2 -3.15 -7.35 3.56
N ARG A 3 -2.37 -8.16 4.28
CA ARG A 3 -0.97 -7.87 4.51
C ARG A 3 -0.11 -8.38 3.36
N LEU A 4 0.90 -7.60 2.99
CA LEU A 4 1.99 -8.10 2.17
C LEU A 4 2.84 -9.02 3.05
N LYS A 5 2.92 -10.28 2.66
CA LYS A 5 3.69 -11.28 3.37
C LYS A 5 4.90 -11.68 2.54
N GLY A 6 6.03 -11.78 3.18
CA GLY A 6 7.24 -12.25 2.55
C GLY A 6 8.09 -11.17 1.91
N HIS A 7 9.38 -11.41 1.95
CA HIS A 7 10.39 -10.49 1.44
C HIS A 7 10.26 -10.24 -0.07
N LYS A 8 9.89 -11.27 -0.82
CA LYS A 8 9.77 -11.18 -2.27
C LYS A 8 8.69 -10.18 -2.70
N ASP A 9 7.58 -10.13 -1.97
CA ASP A 9 6.49 -9.21 -2.29
C ASP A 9 6.90 -7.77 -2.03
N PHE A 10 7.59 -7.52 -0.93
CA PHE A 10 8.14 -6.20 -0.63
C PHE A 10 9.12 -5.74 -1.72
N VAL A 11 10.05 -6.62 -2.09
CA VAL A 11 11.06 -6.31 -3.12
C VAL A 11 10.39 -6.03 -4.47
N ALA A 12 9.37 -6.80 -4.82
CA ALA A 12 8.65 -6.61 -6.08
C ALA A 12 8.03 -5.21 -6.16
N VAL A 13 7.44 -4.73 -5.08
CA VAL A 13 6.86 -3.38 -5.03
C VAL A 13 7.96 -2.31 -5.11
N LEU A 14 9.04 -2.50 -4.37
CA LEU A 14 10.14 -1.54 -4.36
C LEU A 14 10.85 -1.44 -5.71
N LYS A 15 10.93 -2.53 -6.46
CA LYS A 15 11.56 -2.56 -7.79
C LYS A 15 10.79 -1.79 -8.85
N LYS A 16 9.51 -1.53 -8.65
CA LYS A 16 8.70 -0.78 -9.61
C LYS A 16 9.06 0.72 -9.64
N HIS A 17 9.79 1.20 -8.66
CA HIS A 17 10.22 2.60 -8.52
C HIS A 17 9.07 3.63 -8.53
N GLN A 18 7.86 3.18 -8.31
CA GLN A 18 6.69 4.06 -8.19
C GLN A 18 6.50 4.38 -6.72
N LYS A 19 6.55 5.66 -6.39
CA LYS A 19 6.45 6.08 -4.98
C LYS A 19 5.92 7.49 -4.85
N PHE A 20 5.33 7.75 -3.68
CA PHE A 20 5.04 9.08 -3.20
C PHE A 20 5.90 9.33 -1.98
N SER A 21 6.65 10.42 -1.97
CA SER A 21 7.53 10.76 -0.87
C SER A 21 6.98 11.97 -0.12
N SER A 22 7.03 11.91 1.21
CA SER A 22 6.69 13.05 2.07
C SER A 22 7.82 13.26 3.07
N ARG A 23 7.61 14.20 4.01
CA ARG A 23 8.64 14.54 4.99
C ARG A 23 9.05 13.34 5.85
N ASP A 24 8.08 12.56 6.33
CA ASP A 24 8.32 11.51 7.32
C ASP A 24 8.08 10.10 6.79
N ILE A 25 7.37 9.96 5.68
CA ILE A 25 7.01 8.66 5.12
C ILE A 25 7.17 8.62 3.61
N VAL A 26 7.45 7.43 3.10
CA VAL A 26 7.49 7.16 1.66
C VAL A 26 6.57 5.97 1.40
N LEU A 27 5.65 6.13 0.47
CA LEU A 27 4.76 5.05 0.06
C LEU A 27 5.18 4.54 -1.31
N HIS A 28 5.60 3.30 -1.37
CA HIS A 28 5.88 2.60 -2.63
C HIS A 28 4.63 1.82 -3.03
N TYR A 29 4.32 1.79 -4.32
CA TYR A 29 3.12 1.10 -4.77
C TYR A 29 3.34 0.38 -6.09
N SER A 30 2.51 -0.62 -6.33
CA SER A 30 2.44 -1.33 -7.59
C SER A 30 0.96 -1.56 -7.91
N ILE A 31 0.52 -1.13 -9.08
CA ILE A 31 -0.86 -1.27 -9.54
C ILE A 31 -0.85 -2.21 -10.73
N TYR A 32 -1.68 -3.26 -10.66
CA TYR A 32 -1.79 -4.22 -11.76
C TYR A 32 -3.17 -4.87 -11.75
N ARG A 33 -3.54 -5.47 -12.89
CA ARG A 33 -4.78 -6.24 -12.98
C ARG A 33 -4.49 -7.70 -12.81
N GLN A 34 -5.39 -8.40 -12.13
CA GLN A 34 -5.33 -9.85 -12.06
C GLN A 34 -5.69 -10.40 -13.44
N PRO A 35 -4.82 -11.22 -14.04
CA PRO A 35 -5.01 -11.64 -15.45
C PRO A 35 -6.22 -12.53 -15.66
N GLU A 36 -6.62 -13.33 -14.64
CA GLU A 36 -7.81 -14.19 -14.74
C GLU A 36 -8.56 -14.21 -13.42
N PRO A 37 -9.91 -14.25 -13.46
CA PRO A 37 -10.70 -14.43 -12.24
C PRO A 37 -10.34 -15.76 -11.57
N GLY A 38 -9.96 -15.69 -10.30
CA GLY A 38 -9.60 -16.88 -9.54
C GLY A 38 -8.15 -17.31 -9.63
N SER A 39 -7.33 -16.68 -10.48
CA SER A 39 -5.89 -16.96 -10.52
C SER A 39 -5.21 -16.41 -9.28
N PRO A 40 -4.35 -17.20 -8.62
CA PRO A 40 -3.59 -16.69 -7.50
C PRO A 40 -2.62 -15.60 -7.96
N ARG A 41 -2.44 -14.59 -7.15
CA ARG A 41 -1.41 -13.59 -7.40
C ARG A 41 -0.05 -14.26 -7.39
N LYS A 42 0.79 -13.89 -8.35
CA LYS A 42 2.12 -14.46 -8.47
C LYS A 42 2.92 -14.17 -7.19
N GLY A 43 3.41 -15.24 -6.57
CA GLY A 43 4.21 -15.15 -5.35
C GLY A 43 3.43 -15.12 -4.05
N ILE A 44 2.11 -15.27 -4.09
CA ILE A 44 1.28 -15.17 -2.89
C ILE A 44 0.41 -16.39 -2.72
N LYS A 45 0.50 -16.98 -1.54
CA LYS A 45 -0.53 -17.89 -1.07
C LYS A 45 -1.64 -17.04 -0.46
N SER A 46 -2.41 -16.38 -1.30
CA SER A 46 -3.55 -15.63 -0.81
C SER A 46 -4.67 -16.61 -0.50
N SER A 47 -5.32 -16.39 0.63
CA SER A 47 -6.64 -16.94 0.84
C SER A 47 -7.51 -16.53 -0.35
N PRO A 48 -8.40 -17.40 -0.81
CA PRO A 48 -9.27 -17.06 -1.92
C PRO A 48 -10.00 -15.75 -1.60
N VAL A 49 -9.99 -14.84 -2.55
CA VAL A 49 -10.74 -13.60 -2.42
C VAL A 49 -12.20 -13.98 -2.35
N THR A 50 -12.74 -13.97 -1.13
CA THR A 50 -14.16 -14.18 -0.93
C THR A 50 -14.87 -12.87 -1.24
N GLY A 51 -15.60 -12.86 -2.34
CA GLY A 51 -16.45 -11.73 -2.69
C GLY A 51 -16.01 -10.99 -3.94
N CYS A 52 -16.97 -10.31 -4.51
CA CYS A 52 -16.82 -9.53 -5.73
C CYS A 52 -16.17 -8.18 -5.47
N ARG A 53 -14.98 -8.17 -4.89
CA ARG A 53 -14.24 -6.92 -4.75
C ARG A 53 -13.46 -6.66 -6.03
N ASP A 54 -13.80 -5.58 -6.70
CA ASP A 54 -13.10 -5.17 -7.90
C ASP A 54 -11.72 -4.60 -7.61
N ILE A 55 -11.45 -4.26 -6.35
CA ILE A 55 -10.18 -3.70 -5.93
C ILE A 55 -9.64 -4.51 -4.75
N ASP A 56 -8.43 -5.02 -4.91
CA ASP A 56 -7.74 -5.80 -3.89
C ASP A 56 -6.47 -5.07 -3.46
N ILE A 57 -6.39 -4.72 -2.17
CA ILE A 57 -5.30 -3.92 -1.61
C ILE A 57 -4.51 -4.76 -0.62
N ARG A 58 -3.19 -4.74 -0.77
CA ARG A 58 -2.28 -5.36 0.20
C ARG A 58 -1.33 -4.32 0.75
N LEU A 59 -1.10 -4.36 2.05
CA LEU A 59 -0.27 -3.40 2.75
C LEU A 59 0.91 -4.06 3.43
N GLY A 60 2.09 -3.51 3.22
CA GLY A 60 3.29 -3.83 3.98
C GLY A 60 3.84 -2.58 4.66
N LEU A 61 4.38 -2.75 5.85
CA LEU A 61 5.00 -1.66 6.59
C LEU A 61 6.48 -1.96 6.77
N ALA A 62 7.33 -0.99 6.47
CA ALA A 62 8.77 -1.11 6.61
C ALA A 62 9.29 -0.01 7.54
N VAL A 63 9.61 -0.38 8.77
CA VAL A 63 10.15 0.54 9.77
C VAL A 63 11.50 -0.01 10.20
N SER A 64 12.57 0.63 9.76
CA SER A 64 13.93 0.18 10.00
C SER A 64 14.44 0.61 11.39
N LYS A 65 15.57 0.06 11.77
CA LYS A 65 16.24 0.39 13.05
C LYS A 65 16.62 1.86 13.14
N SER A 66 16.77 2.56 12.02
CA SER A 66 17.09 3.99 12.01
C SER A 66 15.97 4.86 12.59
N VAL A 67 14.75 4.35 12.68
CA VAL A 67 13.63 5.06 13.29
C VAL A 67 13.78 5.11 14.82
N GLY A 68 14.30 4.06 15.43
CA GLY A 68 14.49 4.00 16.87
C GLY A 68 14.48 2.58 17.40
N ASN A 69 14.27 2.46 18.73
CA ASN A 69 14.19 1.17 19.37
C ASN A 69 12.89 0.43 19.04
N ALA A 70 12.73 -0.80 19.55
CA ALA A 70 11.56 -1.63 19.25
C ALA A 70 10.23 -0.97 19.65
N VAL A 71 10.21 -0.27 20.78
CA VAL A 71 9.00 0.44 21.25
C VAL A 71 8.60 1.54 20.28
N MET A 72 9.57 2.36 19.87
CA MET A 72 9.33 3.45 18.91
C MET A 72 8.88 2.91 17.56
N ARG A 73 9.54 1.88 17.06
CA ARG A 73 9.18 1.25 15.77
C ARG A 73 7.77 0.68 15.81
N ASN A 74 7.40 0.02 16.89
CA ASN A 74 6.06 -0.55 17.04
C ASN A 74 4.99 0.54 17.10
N THR A 75 5.29 1.66 17.75
CA THR A 75 4.39 2.81 17.82
C THR A 75 4.16 3.39 16.42
N VAL A 76 5.22 3.58 15.64
CA VAL A 76 5.13 4.10 14.29
C VAL A 76 4.34 3.13 13.40
N LYS A 77 4.63 1.84 13.47
CA LYS A 77 3.90 0.81 12.71
C LYS A 77 2.41 0.85 13.00
N ARG A 78 2.05 0.94 14.28
CA ARG A 78 0.65 0.98 14.70
C ARG A 78 -0.06 2.21 14.15
N ARG A 79 0.57 3.38 14.24
CA ARG A 79 0.03 4.63 13.70
C ARG A 79 -0.17 4.56 12.19
N LEU A 80 0.82 4.06 11.47
CA LEU A 80 0.74 3.93 10.02
C LEU A 80 -0.35 2.94 9.61
N ARG A 81 -0.51 1.85 10.36
CA ARG A 81 -1.56 0.86 10.07
C ARG A 81 -2.95 1.46 10.26
N VAL A 82 -3.16 2.23 11.32
CA VAL A 82 -4.43 2.91 11.57
C VAL A 82 -4.74 3.90 10.45
N LEU A 83 -3.75 4.68 10.04
CA LEU A 83 -3.93 5.66 8.96
C LEU A 83 -4.16 5.01 7.61
N ALA A 84 -3.46 3.93 7.31
CA ALA A 84 -3.66 3.20 6.06
C ALA A 84 -5.09 2.66 5.98
N LYS A 85 -5.60 2.14 7.08
CA LYS A 85 -6.97 1.64 7.14
C LYS A 85 -7.99 2.78 7.01
N LYS A 86 -7.69 3.94 7.62
CA LYS A 86 -8.54 5.13 7.54
C LYS A 86 -8.75 5.59 6.10
N TYR A 87 -7.68 5.57 5.29
CA TYR A 87 -7.71 6.07 3.92
C TYR A 87 -7.93 4.99 2.87
N GLU A 88 -8.12 3.76 3.28
CA GLU A 88 -8.38 2.63 2.37
C GLU A 88 -9.58 2.91 1.44
N GLY A 89 -10.60 3.58 1.95
CA GLY A 89 -11.78 3.94 1.18
C GLY A 89 -11.49 4.80 -0.04
N TYR A 90 -10.42 5.58 -0.02
CA TYR A 90 -10.00 6.37 -1.18
C TYR A 90 -9.71 5.50 -2.40
N LEU A 91 -9.30 4.26 -2.17
CA LEU A 91 -8.94 3.31 -3.22
C LEU A 91 -10.06 2.32 -3.52
N THR A 92 -10.82 1.93 -2.51
CA THR A 92 -11.88 0.91 -2.68
C THR A 92 -13.10 1.45 -3.41
N ASP A 93 -13.29 2.77 -3.43
CA ASP A 93 -14.41 3.42 -4.11
C ASP A 93 -14.18 3.62 -5.62
N LEU A 94 -13.01 3.23 -6.13
CA LEU A 94 -12.69 3.44 -7.53
C LEU A 94 -13.49 2.49 -8.43
N PRO A 95 -14.06 2.99 -9.55
CA PRO A 95 -14.65 2.09 -10.53
C PRO A 95 -13.56 1.26 -11.19
N SER A 96 -13.81 -0.03 -11.33
CA SER A 96 -12.86 -0.94 -11.95
C SER A 96 -13.56 -1.95 -12.82
N ALA A 97 -13.03 -2.16 -14.02
CA ALA A 97 -13.48 -3.23 -14.91
C ALA A 97 -12.55 -4.43 -14.68
N GLY A 98 -12.97 -5.37 -13.83
CA GLY A 98 -12.15 -6.50 -13.40
C GLY A 98 -11.42 -6.21 -12.10
N THR A 99 -10.58 -7.12 -11.66
CA THR A 99 -9.88 -6.99 -10.38
C THR A 99 -8.62 -6.15 -10.52
N LEU A 100 -8.64 -4.98 -9.91
CA LEU A 100 -7.47 -4.12 -9.81
C LEU A 100 -6.73 -4.43 -8.51
N CYS A 101 -5.44 -4.72 -8.63
CA CYS A 101 -4.60 -5.05 -7.49
C CYS A 101 -3.68 -3.88 -7.17
N ILE A 102 -3.67 -3.46 -5.91
CA ILE A 102 -2.82 -2.37 -5.44
C ILE A 102 -1.97 -2.90 -4.29
N ASP A 103 -0.67 -3.01 -4.52
CA ASP A 103 0.27 -3.43 -3.48
C ASP A 103 1.00 -2.18 -2.98
N ILE A 104 0.99 -1.99 -1.68
CA ILE A 104 1.51 -0.78 -1.04
C ILE A 104 2.54 -1.18 0.00
N VAL A 105 3.70 -0.53 -0.03
CA VAL A 105 4.69 -0.60 1.05
C VAL A 105 4.90 0.80 1.58
N VAL A 106 4.57 1.02 2.85
CA VAL A 106 4.81 2.28 3.53
C VAL A 106 6.10 2.19 4.32
N ARG A 107 7.07 3.03 3.97
CA ARG A 107 8.35 3.11 4.67
C ARG A 107 8.36 4.35 5.57
N ALA A 108 8.78 4.17 6.81
CA ALA A 108 8.96 5.28 7.74
C ALA A 108 10.38 5.81 7.65
N LYS A 109 10.53 7.11 7.52
CA LYS A 109 11.82 7.78 7.66
C LYS A 109 12.14 7.93 9.16
N PRO A 110 13.41 8.14 9.53
CA PRO A 110 13.76 8.33 10.96
C PRO A 110 12.95 9.43 11.64
N SER A 111 12.60 10.49 10.93
CA SER A 111 11.80 11.60 11.46
C SER A 111 10.37 11.19 11.86
N ALA A 112 9.87 10.05 11.35
CA ALA A 112 8.53 9.57 11.69
C ALA A 112 8.38 9.25 13.19
N ALA A 113 9.48 8.92 13.86
CA ALA A 113 9.48 8.65 15.30
C ALA A 113 9.07 9.87 16.12
N TYR A 114 9.36 11.06 15.62
CA TYR A 114 9.11 12.33 16.30
C TYR A 114 7.92 13.10 15.72
N ALA A 115 7.33 12.62 14.65
CA ALA A 115 6.18 13.26 14.04
C ALA A 115 4.93 13.01 14.87
N SER A 116 4.07 14.02 14.96
CA SER A 116 2.78 13.85 15.61
C SER A 116 1.87 12.96 14.75
N PHE A 117 0.85 12.39 15.39
CA PHE A 117 -0.14 11.60 14.66
C PHE A 117 -0.82 12.45 13.57
N ASP A 118 -1.13 13.72 13.89
CA ASP A 118 -1.75 14.63 12.93
C ASP A 118 -0.85 14.92 11.74
N ALA A 119 0.46 15.06 11.96
CA ALA A 119 1.41 15.24 10.88
C ALA A 119 1.46 14.03 9.95
N LEU A 120 1.48 12.83 10.51
CA LEU A 120 1.44 11.60 9.75
C LEU A 120 0.11 11.45 9.00
N ASP A 121 -0.99 11.82 9.64
CA ASP A 121 -2.32 11.78 9.06
C ASP A 121 -2.40 12.66 7.80
N SER A 122 -1.94 13.92 7.89
CA SER A 122 -1.93 14.82 6.74
C SER A 122 -1.08 14.30 5.59
N GLN A 123 0.06 13.70 5.89
CA GLN A 123 0.93 13.13 4.86
C GLN A 123 0.28 11.93 4.19
N MET A 124 -0.32 11.03 4.97
CA MET A 124 -1.01 9.87 4.42
C MET A 124 -2.20 10.27 3.56
N GLU A 125 -2.95 11.28 3.96
CA GLU A 125 -4.08 11.78 3.18
C GLU A 125 -3.65 12.23 1.79
N LYS A 126 -2.60 13.06 1.72
CA LYS A 126 -2.08 13.55 0.44
C LYS A 126 -1.55 12.42 -0.43
N ILE A 127 -0.85 11.47 0.18
CA ILE A 127 -0.29 10.31 -0.53
C ILE A 127 -1.42 9.45 -1.10
N TYR A 128 -2.43 9.15 -0.30
CA TYR A 128 -3.55 8.34 -0.75
C TYR A 128 -4.40 9.04 -1.81
N ALA A 129 -4.55 10.36 -1.72
CA ALA A 129 -5.22 11.12 -2.77
C ALA A 129 -4.47 11.02 -4.09
N GLY A 130 -3.14 11.14 -4.08
CA GLY A 130 -2.31 10.94 -5.27
C GLY A 130 -2.38 9.51 -5.80
N LEU A 131 -2.37 8.53 -4.90
CA LEU A 131 -2.47 7.12 -5.28
C LEU A 131 -3.85 6.82 -5.90
N ARG A 132 -4.91 7.44 -5.40
CA ARG A 132 -6.24 7.33 -6.00
C ARG A 132 -6.24 7.82 -7.44
N GLU A 133 -5.64 8.96 -7.72
CA GLU A 133 -5.54 9.50 -9.06
C GLU A 133 -4.79 8.56 -10.00
N LYS A 134 -3.66 8.01 -9.54
CA LYS A 134 -2.87 7.06 -10.32
C LYS A 134 -3.64 5.77 -10.58
N SER A 135 -4.38 5.30 -9.60
CA SER A 135 -5.18 4.09 -9.74
C SER A 135 -6.35 4.30 -10.70
N ALA A 136 -6.97 5.48 -10.66
CA ALA A 136 -8.07 5.83 -11.55
C ALA A 136 -7.60 5.96 -13.00
N GLU A 137 -6.35 6.38 -13.21
CA GLU A 137 -5.75 6.51 -14.54
C GLU A 137 -5.31 5.17 -15.14
N TYR A 138 -5.32 4.10 -14.34
CA TYR A 138 -4.87 2.79 -14.82
C TYR A 138 -5.86 2.24 -15.86
N PRO A 139 -5.44 2.08 -17.12
CA PRO A 139 -6.37 1.70 -18.18
C PRO A 139 -6.92 0.29 -18.03
N ALA A 140 -8.20 0.14 -18.37
CA ALA A 140 -8.92 -1.13 -18.21
C ALA A 140 -8.33 -2.25 -19.06
N ASP A 141 -7.71 -1.91 -20.17
CA ASP A 141 -7.15 -2.85 -21.14
C ASP A 141 -5.64 -3.07 -20.99
N LYS A 142 -5.01 -2.40 -20.01
CA LYS A 142 -3.57 -2.57 -19.79
C LYS A 142 -3.27 -3.95 -19.24
N PRO A 143 -2.39 -4.72 -19.88
CA PRO A 143 -2.08 -6.05 -19.38
C PRO A 143 -1.36 -5.99 -18.03
N ALA A 144 -1.56 -7.03 -17.23
CA ALA A 144 -0.82 -7.18 -15.98
C ALA A 144 0.67 -7.28 -16.30
N ALA A 145 1.43 -6.37 -15.75
CA ALA A 145 2.88 -6.36 -15.95
C ALA A 145 3.56 -7.40 -15.06
#